data_6cfc23bc6b907ba4936f406d6037c006
#
_entry.id   6cfc23bc6b907ba4936f406d6037c006
#
_cell.length_a   1.000
_cell.length_b   1.000
_cell.length_c   1.000
_cell.angle_alpha   90.00
_cell.angle_beta   90.00
_cell.angle_gamma   90.00
#
_symmetry.space_group_name_H-M   'P 1'
#
loop_
_entity.id
_entity.type
_entity.pdbx_description
1 polymer ?
#
loop_
_entity_poly.entity_id
_entity_poly.type
_entity_poly.pdbx_seq_one_letter_code
_entity_poly.pdbx_strand_id
1 'polypeptide(L)'
;MKQNKKLILSSIVAALALFLMIIAGIMPIGTYAIPVLASLLYIVLVKEIGYGWAVMAYAVTSIMSLILCADKETAINFILFFGYYPILEMQLKKIKLLVLRIIVKLTIFNAAMIVIFYIATFVLMVPASAYTVFGLYIPWIILAVGNVVFIIYDLSLIHISEPTRH
;
A
#
# COMPACT_ATOMS: atom_id res chain seq x y z
N MET A 1 19.96 -0.14 -19.06
CA MET A 1 18.76 -0.27 -19.93
C MET A 1 18.49 1.08 -20.58
N LYS A 2 18.15 1.15 -21.90
CA LYS A 2 17.84 2.40 -22.59
C LYS A 2 16.61 3.08 -21.94
N GLN A 3 16.57 4.41 -21.91
CA GLN A 3 15.53 5.18 -21.24
C GLN A 3 14.10 4.81 -21.71
N ASN A 4 13.93 4.57 -23.01
CA ASN A 4 12.65 4.14 -23.57
C ASN A 4 12.13 2.81 -22.99
N LYS A 5 13.02 1.83 -22.72
CA LYS A 5 12.62 0.58 -22.09
C LYS A 5 12.16 0.76 -20.63
N LYS A 6 12.78 1.69 -19.91
CA LYS A 6 12.37 2.04 -18.53
C LYS A 6 10.99 2.69 -18.53
N LEU A 7 10.74 3.61 -19.46
CA LEU A 7 9.44 4.27 -19.62
C LEU A 7 8.35 3.24 -19.94
N ILE A 8 8.58 2.36 -20.90
CA ILE A 8 7.61 1.32 -21.30
C ILE A 8 7.30 0.41 -20.11
N LEU A 9 8.30 -0.08 -19.39
CA LEU A 9 8.08 -0.97 -18.26
C LEU A 9 7.31 -0.29 -17.12
N SER A 10 7.67 0.97 -16.78
CA SER A 10 6.96 1.72 -15.75
C SER A 10 5.50 2.02 -16.12
N SER A 11 5.24 2.30 -17.40
CA SER A 11 3.87 2.55 -17.91
C SER A 11 3.01 1.28 -17.87
N ILE A 12 3.56 0.13 -18.25
CA ILE A 12 2.85 -1.15 -18.18
C ILE A 12 2.49 -1.49 -16.73
N VAL A 13 3.46 -1.35 -15.82
CA VAL A 13 3.22 -1.64 -14.41
C VAL A 13 2.21 -0.67 -13.80
N ALA A 14 2.30 0.63 -14.11
CA ALA A 14 1.32 1.61 -13.64
C ALA A 14 -0.10 1.31 -14.17
N ALA A 15 -0.23 0.94 -15.45
CA ALA A 15 -1.51 0.56 -16.04
C ALA A 15 -2.10 -0.70 -15.40
N LEU A 16 -1.26 -1.72 -15.13
CA LEU A 16 -1.70 -2.95 -14.48
C LEU A 16 -2.11 -2.70 -13.02
N ALA A 17 -1.33 -1.89 -12.29
CA ALA A 17 -1.67 -1.50 -10.93
C ALA A 17 -2.99 -0.71 -10.89
N LEU A 18 -3.18 0.24 -11.82
CA LEU A 18 -4.44 0.99 -11.93
C LEU A 18 -5.62 0.08 -12.26
N PHE A 19 -5.46 -0.88 -13.16
CA PHE A 19 -6.49 -1.85 -13.49
C PHE A 19 -6.91 -2.65 -12.25
N LEU A 20 -5.95 -3.12 -11.46
CA LEU A 20 -6.24 -3.79 -10.18
C LEU A 20 -6.98 -2.85 -9.22
N MET A 21 -6.60 -1.59 -9.13
CA MET A 21 -7.27 -0.62 -8.26
C MET A 21 -8.72 -0.36 -8.67
N ILE A 22 -9.03 -0.32 -9.98
CA ILE A 22 -10.40 -0.19 -10.46
C ILE A 22 -11.24 -1.41 -10.07
N ILE A 23 -10.70 -2.63 -10.22
CA ILE A 23 -11.36 -3.86 -9.79
C ILE A 23 -11.59 -3.84 -8.27
N ALA A 24 -10.58 -3.42 -7.48
CA ALA A 24 -10.70 -3.32 -6.04
C ALA A 24 -11.87 -2.43 -5.60
N GLY A 25 -12.09 -1.32 -6.30
CA GLY A 25 -13.18 -0.39 -6.00
C GLY A 25 -14.59 -0.92 -6.32
N ILE A 26 -14.69 -2.05 -7.03
CA ILE A 26 -15.96 -2.68 -7.38
C ILE A 26 -16.26 -3.88 -6.46
N MET A 27 -15.22 -4.55 -5.94
CA MET A 27 -15.36 -5.78 -5.15
C MET A 27 -15.32 -5.48 -3.64
N PRO A 28 -16.40 -5.80 -2.88
CA PRO A 28 -16.44 -5.48 -1.44
C PRO A 28 -15.32 -6.09 -0.60
N ILE A 29 -14.81 -7.26 -1.01
CA ILE A 29 -13.71 -7.96 -0.33
C ILE A 29 -12.34 -7.45 -0.81
N GLY A 30 -12.32 -6.69 -1.93
CA GLY A 30 -11.12 -6.22 -2.60
C GLY A 30 -10.44 -5.00 -1.96
N THR A 31 -11.13 -4.29 -1.06
CA THR A 31 -10.71 -2.98 -0.51
C THR A 31 -9.30 -2.95 0.07
N TYR A 32 -8.84 -4.05 0.65
CA TYR A 32 -7.48 -4.15 1.22
C TYR A 32 -6.58 -5.11 0.45
N ALA A 33 -7.10 -6.28 0.02
CA ALA A 33 -6.29 -7.32 -0.58
C ALA A 33 -5.76 -6.93 -1.98
N ILE A 34 -6.59 -6.33 -2.81
CA ILE A 34 -6.20 -5.97 -4.18
C ILE A 34 -5.21 -4.78 -4.21
N PRO A 35 -5.34 -3.71 -3.40
CA PRO A 35 -4.31 -2.69 -3.27
C PRO A 35 -2.94 -3.23 -2.85
N VAL A 36 -2.92 -4.24 -1.96
CA VAL A 36 -1.69 -4.97 -1.60
C VAL A 36 -1.06 -5.62 -2.84
N LEU A 37 -1.85 -6.37 -3.62
CA LEU A 37 -1.36 -7.01 -4.84
C LEU A 37 -0.86 -5.99 -5.87
N ALA A 38 -1.60 -4.90 -6.07
CA ALA A 38 -1.19 -3.81 -6.95
C ALA A 38 0.15 -3.21 -6.53
N SER A 39 0.38 -3.07 -5.22
CA SER A 39 1.60 -2.49 -4.66
C SER A 39 2.84 -3.37 -4.87
N LEU A 40 2.69 -4.70 -4.90
CA LEU A 40 3.80 -5.64 -5.13
C LEU A 40 4.46 -5.44 -6.50
N LEU A 41 3.71 -4.95 -7.48
CA LEU A 41 4.24 -4.66 -8.82
C LEU A 41 5.37 -3.62 -8.79
N TYR A 42 5.35 -2.69 -7.83
CA TYR A 42 6.40 -1.67 -7.71
C TYR A 42 7.73 -2.23 -7.25
N ILE A 43 7.75 -3.38 -6.55
CA ILE A 43 9.00 -4.08 -6.20
C ILE A 43 9.77 -4.44 -7.47
N VAL A 44 9.05 -4.89 -8.50
CA VAL A 44 9.66 -5.21 -9.80
C VAL A 44 10.30 -3.97 -10.39
N LEU A 45 9.61 -2.81 -10.38
CA LEU A 45 10.18 -1.56 -10.89
C LEU A 45 11.42 -1.13 -10.13
N VAL A 46 11.41 -1.22 -8.79
CA VAL A 46 12.58 -0.84 -7.98
C VAL A 46 13.77 -1.72 -8.32
N LYS A 47 13.57 -3.03 -8.50
CA LYS A 47 14.64 -3.98 -8.82
C LYS A 47 15.17 -3.82 -10.25
N GLU A 48 14.29 -3.65 -11.23
CA GLU A 48 14.65 -3.66 -12.65
C GLU A 48 15.13 -2.29 -13.16
N ILE A 49 14.51 -1.21 -12.74
CA ILE A 49 14.74 0.12 -13.33
C ILE A 49 15.04 1.21 -12.33
N GLY A 50 14.89 0.91 -11.03
CA GLY A 50 15.29 1.78 -9.93
C GLY A 50 14.14 2.54 -9.27
N TYR A 51 14.46 3.10 -8.10
CA TYR A 51 13.52 3.73 -7.17
C TYR A 51 12.72 4.87 -7.78
N GLY A 52 13.36 5.78 -8.53
CA GLY A 52 12.69 6.96 -9.10
C GLY A 52 11.55 6.60 -10.05
N TRP A 53 11.72 5.58 -10.87
CA TRP A 53 10.69 5.11 -11.79
C TRP A 53 9.51 4.46 -11.05
N ALA A 54 9.80 3.72 -9.98
CA ALA A 54 8.75 3.14 -9.14
C ALA A 54 7.91 4.21 -8.44
N VAL A 55 8.54 5.27 -7.91
CA VAL A 55 7.85 6.41 -7.29
C VAL A 55 7.00 7.16 -8.32
N MET A 56 7.51 7.38 -9.54
CA MET A 56 6.73 8.02 -10.60
C MET A 56 5.51 7.18 -11.00
N ALA A 57 5.68 5.87 -11.18
CA ALA A 57 4.58 4.96 -11.48
C ALA A 57 3.52 4.95 -10.36
N TYR A 58 3.96 4.89 -9.10
CA TYR A 58 3.09 5.01 -7.93
C TYR A 58 2.31 6.33 -7.94
N ALA A 59 2.96 7.48 -8.19
CA ALA A 59 2.31 8.78 -8.21
C ALA A 59 1.22 8.86 -9.29
N VAL A 60 1.51 8.37 -10.49
CA VAL A 60 0.53 8.31 -11.59
C VAL A 60 -0.65 7.41 -11.22
N THR A 61 -0.38 6.20 -10.72
CA THR A 61 -1.45 5.28 -10.30
C THR A 61 -2.29 5.87 -9.17
N SER A 62 -1.68 6.56 -8.21
CA SER A 62 -2.36 7.21 -7.08
C SER A 62 -3.34 8.29 -7.56
N ILE A 63 -2.90 9.18 -8.44
CA ILE A 63 -3.76 10.24 -9.00
C ILE A 63 -4.90 9.63 -9.81
N MET A 64 -4.59 8.66 -10.66
CA MET A 64 -5.59 8.02 -11.51
C MET A 64 -6.58 7.18 -10.69
N SER A 65 -6.14 6.46 -9.65
CA SER A 65 -7.04 5.69 -8.78
C SER A 65 -8.00 6.60 -8.02
N LEU A 66 -7.56 7.77 -7.57
CA LEU A 66 -8.43 8.73 -6.90
C LEU A 66 -9.57 9.22 -7.82
N ILE A 67 -9.31 9.32 -9.12
CA ILE A 67 -10.30 9.76 -10.10
C ILE A 67 -11.21 8.60 -10.54
N LEU A 68 -10.62 7.46 -10.86
CA LEU A 68 -11.30 6.36 -11.56
C LEU A 68 -11.87 5.27 -10.65
N CYS A 69 -11.34 5.07 -9.43
CA CYS A 69 -11.89 4.10 -8.50
C CYS A 69 -13.28 4.51 -8.03
N ALA A 70 -14.21 3.56 -8.06
CA ALA A 70 -15.57 3.75 -7.55
C ALA A 70 -15.55 3.95 -6.02
N ASP A 71 -14.80 3.12 -5.31
CA ASP A 71 -14.59 3.23 -3.87
C ASP A 71 -13.40 4.14 -3.54
N LYS A 72 -13.68 5.29 -2.94
CA LYS A 72 -12.67 6.28 -2.57
C LYS A 72 -11.86 5.84 -1.35
N GLU A 73 -12.42 5.01 -0.47
CA GLU A 73 -11.68 4.45 0.66
C GLU A 73 -10.54 3.55 0.18
N THR A 74 -10.81 2.67 -0.77
CA THR A 74 -9.78 1.83 -1.43
C THR A 74 -8.66 2.68 -2.03
N ALA A 75 -9.01 3.76 -2.76
CA ALA A 75 -8.02 4.65 -3.36
C ALA A 75 -7.15 5.35 -2.29
N ILE A 76 -7.75 5.82 -1.20
CA ILE A 76 -7.06 6.49 -0.10
C ILE A 76 -6.14 5.51 0.64
N ASN A 77 -6.59 4.28 0.91
CA ASN A 77 -5.78 3.22 1.50
C ASN A 77 -4.53 2.92 0.66
N PHE A 78 -4.69 2.85 -0.65
CA PHE A 78 -3.56 2.68 -1.57
C PHE A 78 -2.60 3.86 -1.51
N ILE A 79 -3.10 5.09 -1.63
CA ILE A 79 -2.28 6.31 -1.65
C ILE A 79 -1.52 6.50 -0.34
N LEU A 80 -2.20 6.35 0.80
CA LEU A 80 -1.62 6.68 2.10
C LEU A 80 -0.78 5.56 2.70
N PHE A 81 -0.90 4.34 2.19
CA PHE A 81 -0.12 3.23 2.74
C PHE A 81 0.32 2.20 1.69
N PHE A 82 -0.58 1.42 1.11
CA PHE A 82 -0.20 0.24 0.34
C PHE A 82 0.67 0.56 -0.87
N GLY A 83 0.39 1.63 -1.60
CA GLY A 83 1.06 1.93 -2.86
C GLY A 83 2.54 2.25 -2.72
N TYR A 84 2.93 3.03 -1.71
CA TYR A 84 4.34 3.40 -1.52
C TYR A 84 5.11 2.47 -0.57
N TYR A 85 4.41 1.72 0.28
CA TYR A 85 5.06 0.93 1.32
C TYR A 85 6.10 -0.08 0.79
N PRO A 86 5.83 -0.88 -0.26
CA PRO A 86 6.84 -1.78 -0.82
C PRO A 86 8.08 -1.07 -1.37
N ILE A 87 7.89 0.13 -1.91
CA ILE A 87 9.00 0.97 -2.40
C ILE A 87 9.84 1.45 -1.21
N LEU A 88 9.18 1.89 -0.15
CA LEU A 88 9.81 2.35 1.09
C LEU A 88 10.52 1.21 1.81
N GLU A 89 9.91 0.01 1.88
CA GLU A 89 10.51 -1.18 2.49
C GLU A 89 11.89 -1.48 1.93
N MET A 90 12.07 -1.37 0.63
CA MET A 90 13.37 -1.58 0.00
C MET A 90 14.43 -0.54 0.42
N GLN A 91 14.03 0.67 0.86
CA GLN A 91 14.93 1.67 1.43
C GLN A 91 15.18 1.38 2.93
N LEU A 92 14.16 0.98 3.66
CA LEU A 92 14.27 0.64 5.09
C LEU A 92 15.20 -0.56 5.35
N LYS A 93 15.36 -1.46 4.37
CA LYS A 93 16.36 -2.55 4.45
C LYS A 93 17.80 -2.06 4.64
N LYS A 94 18.10 -0.82 4.29
CA LYS A 94 19.44 -0.21 4.51
C LYS A 94 19.70 0.08 5.99
N ILE A 95 18.67 0.11 6.83
CA ILE A 95 18.82 0.28 8.28
C ILE A 95 19.34 -1.02 8.87
N LYS A 96 20.59 -0.99 9.37
CA LYS A 96 21.28 -2.16 9.91
C LYS A 96 20.69 -2.67 11.23
N LEU A 97 20.18 -1.76 12.07
CA LEU A 97 19.60 -2.08 13.37
C LEU A 97 18.16 -2.62 13.18
N LEU A 98 17.98 -3.92 13.41
CA LEU A 98 16.67 -4.59 13.25
C LEU A 98 15.57 -3.94 14.08
N VAL A 99 15.86 -3.62 15.35
CA VAL A 99 14.89 -3.01 16.27
C VAL A 99 14.44 -1.64 15.75
N LEU A 100 15.38 -0.79 15.32
CA LEU A 100 15.07 0.52 14.77
C LEU A 100 14.23 0.41 13.49
N ARG A 101 14.55 -0.55 12.62
CA ARG A 101 13.79 -0.81 11.40
C ARG A 101 12.33 -1.20 11.71
N ILE A 102 12.11 -2.09 12.69
CA ILE A 102 10.76 -2.50 13.11
C ILE A 102 10.00 -1.32 13.70
N ILE A 103 10.61 -0.53 14.56
CA ILE A 103 9.97 0.65 15.16
C ILE A 103 9.55 1.64 14.07
N VAL A 104 10.42 1.96 13.12
CA VAL A 104 10.12 2.88 12.01
C VAL A 104 8.94 2.35 11.18
N LYS A 105 8.93 1.06 10.84
CA LYS A 105 7.84 0.44 10.07
C LYS A 105 6.50 0.52 10.80
N LEU A 106 6.47 0.16 12.08
CA LEU A 106 5.25 0.23 12.89
C LEU A 106 4.77 1.68 13.06
N THR A 107 5.69 2.63 13.22
CA THR A 107 5.36 4.06 13.31
C THR A 107 4.70 4.54 12.02
N ILE A 108 5.26 4.20 10.85
CA ILE A 108 4.72 4.58 9.54
C ILE A 108 3.34 3.94 9.35
N PHE A 109 3.18 2.67 9.68
CA PHE A 109 1.90 1.98 9.57
C PHE A 109 0.84 2.64 10.44
N ASN A 110 1.11 2.83 11.73
CA ASN A 110 0.13 3.40 12.66
C ASN A 110 -0.20 4.86 12.29
N ALA A 111 0.79 5.67 11.90
CA ALA A 111 0.54 7.03 11.44
C ALA A 111 -0.36 7.04 10.20
N ALA A 112 -0.10 6.19 9.21
CA ALA A 112 -0.93 6.07 8.01
C ALA A 112 -2.36 5.64 8.37
N MET A 113 -2.54 4.62 9.21
CA MET A 113 -3.86 4.13 9.62
C MET A 113 -4.66 5.18 10.38
N ILE A 114 -4.02 5.95 11.26
CA ILE A 114 -4.67 7.05 11.98
C ILE A 114 -5.15 8.13 10.97
N VAL A 115 -4.30 8.52 10.03
CA VAL A 115 -4.67 9.51 9.00
C VAL A 115 -5.82 8.99 8.12
N ILE A 116 -5.75 7.72 7.70
CA ILE A 116 -6.82 7.07 6.91
C ILE A 116 -8.13 7.09 7.70
N PHE A 117 -8.10 6.73 8.98
CA PHE A 117 -9.29 6.74 9.84
C PHE A 117 -9.93 8.14 9.92
N TYR A 118 -9.11 9.18 10.10
CA TYR A 118 -9.63 10.56 10.13
C TYR A 118 -10.22 11.00 8.78
N ILE A 119 -9.55 10.66 7.67
CA ILE A 119 -10.07 10.97 6.33
C ILE A 119 -11.36 10.21 6.07
N ALA A 120 -11.42 8.92 6.39
CA ALA A 120 -12.62 8.10 6.23
C ALA A 120 -13.79 8.69 7.03
N THR A 121 -13.56 9.08 8.28
CA THR A 121 -14.61 9.59 9.17
C THR A 121 -15.06 11.01 8.80
N PHE A 122 -14.11 11.93 8.55
CA PHE A 122 -14.45 13.35 8.39
C PHE A 122 -14.59 13.80 6.95
N VAL A 123 -13.92 13.17 6.01
CA VAL A 123 -13.95 13.54 4.58
C VAL A 123 -14.91 12.64 3.80
N LEU A 124 -14.81 11.33 3.97
CA LEU A 124 -15.68 10.36 3.30
C LEU A 124 -16.98 10.12 4.05
N MET A 125 -17.14 10.66 5.26
CA MET A 125 -18.35 10.52 6.10
C MET A 125 -18.74 9.05 6.34
N VAL A 126 -17.75 8.17 6.47
CA VAL A 126 -17.99 6.76 6.79
C VAL A 126 -18.70 6.67 8.15
N PRO A 127 -19.85 6.02 8.24
CA PRO A 127 -20.64 6.01 9.47
C PRO A 127 -19.90 5.25 10.58
N ALA A 128 -20.09 5.71 11.83
CA ALA A 128 -19.48 5.07 13.01
C ALA A 128 -19.85 3.57 13.14
N SER A 129 -20.97 3.14 12.56
CA SER A 129 -21.36 1.73 12.49
C SER A 129 -20.35 0.85 11.75
N ALA A 130 -19.59 1.41 10.81
CA ALA A 130 -18.52 0.67 10.12
C ALA A 130 -17.37 0.28 11.06
N TYR A 131 -17.21 1.00 12.17
CA TYR A 131 -16.20 0.74 13.20
C TYR A 131 -16.78 0.12 14.47
N THR A 132 -17.99 -0.44 14.38
CA THR A 132 -18.64 -1.12 15.50
C THR A 132 -18.73 -2.62 15.23
N VAL A 133 -18.36 -3.42 16.24
CA VAL A 133 -18.51 -4.88 16.23
C VAL A 133 -19.31 -5.27 17.46
N PHE A 134 -20.38 -6.03 17.27
CA PHE A 134 -21.30 -6.39 18.35
C PHE A 134 -21.86 -5.20 19.15
N GLY A 135 -22.06 -4.04 18.49
CA GLY A 135 -22.58 -2.83 19.13
C GLY A 135 -21.53 -2.02 19.92
N LEU A 136 -20.28 -2.43 19.94
CA LEU A 136 -19.19 -1.71 20.59
C LEU A 136 -18.36 -0.95 19.53
N TYR A 137 -18.12 0.33 19.78
CA TYR A 137 -17.23 1.16 18.93
C TYR A 137 -15.77 0.85 19.29
N ILE A 138 -15.06 0.16 18.37
CA ILE A 138 -13.75 -0.43 18.66
C ILE A 138 -12.63 -0.08 17.67
N PRO A 139 -12.45 1.19 17.26
CA PRO A 139 -11.45 1.55 16.26
C PRO A 139 -10.01 1.19 16.68
N TRP A 140 -9.71 1.27 17.97
CA TRP A 140 -8.40 0.92 18.52
C TRP A 140 -8.10 -0.58 18.48
N ILE A 141 -9.14 -1.41 18.65
CA ILE A 141 -8.99 -2.88 18.51
C ILE A 141 -8.76 -3.22 17.02
N ILE A 142 -9.47 -2.56 16.12
CA ILE A 142 -9.25 -2.72 14.67
C ILE A 142 -7.81 -2.34 14.31
N LEU A 143 -7.27 -1.26 14.88
CA LEU A 143 -5.87 -0.86 14.69
C LEU A 143 -4.90 -1.91 15.26
N ALA A 144 -5.18 -2.47 16.43
CA ALA A 144 -4.35 -3.51 17.03
C ALA A 144 -4.30 -4.78 16.17
N VAL A 145 -5.45 -5.24 15.68
CA VAL A 145 -5.53 -6.36 14.72
C VAL A 145 -4.80 -6.00 13.42
N GLY A 146 -4.95 -4.77 12.95
CA GLY A 146 -4.24 -4.25 11.79
C GLY A 146 -2.72 -4.33 11.92
N ASN A 147 -2.16 -4.08 13.11
CA ASN A 147 -0.73 -4.25 13.36
C ASN A 147 -0.27 -5.71 13.19
N VAL A 148 -1.06 -6.68 13.61
CA VAL A 148 -0.75 -8.11 13.40
C VAL A 148 -0.77 -8.45 11.91
N VAL A 149 -1.80 -8.02 11.19
CA VAL A 149 -1.91 -8.21 9.73
C VAL A 149 -0.75 -7.52 9.00
N PHE A 150 -0.37 -6.32 9.46
CA PHE A 150 0.76 -5.59 8.91
C PHE A 150 2.09 -6.34 9.07
N ILE A 151 2.34 -6.95 10.22
CA ILE A 151 3.55 -7.76 10.45
C ILE A 151 3.58 -8.93 9.47
N ILE A 152 2.46 -9.62 9.24
CA ILE A 152 2.36 -10.72 8.28
C ILE A 152 2.63 -10.20 6.86
N TYR A 153 2.06 -9.07 6.50
CA TYR A 153 2.28 -8.43 5.20
C TYR A 153 3.75 -8.04 5.01
N ASP A 154 4.37 -7.42 6.00
CA ASP A 154 5.78 -7.03 5.97
C ASP A 154 6.73 -8.23 5.83
N LEU A 155 6.47 -9.32 6.55
CA LEU A 155 7.21 -10.57 6.41
C LEU A 155 7.07 -11.16 4.99
N SER A 156 5.88 -11.11 4.41
CA SER A 156 5.64 -11.53 3.03
C SER A 156 6.43 -10.68 2.04
N LEU A 157 6.47 -9.36 2.21
CA LEU A 157 7.27 -8.46 1.39
C LEU A 157 8.77 -8.76 1.47
N ILE A 158 9.28 -9.03 2.66
CA ILE A 158 10.68 -9.41 2.87
C ILE A 158 10.98 -10.68 2.08
N HIS A 159 10.14 -11.69 2.18
CA HIS A 159 10.32 -12.97 1.48
C HIS A 159 10.29 -12.82 -0.05
N ILE A 160 9.38 -12.02 -0.59
CA ILE A 160 9.27 -11.75 -2.04
C ILE A 160 10.47 -10.92 -2.54
N SER A 161 10.96 -10.01 -1.71
CA SER A 161 12.03 -9.08 -2.10
C SER A 161 13.44 -9.65 -1.90
N GLU A 162 13.63 -10.71 -1.12
CA GLU A 162 14.91 -11.41 -1.01
C GLU A 162 15.02 -12.47 -2.12
N PRO A 163 16.07 -12.39 -2.97
CA PRO A 163 16.35 -13.51 -3.87
C PRO A 163 16.74 -14.71 -3.01
N THR A 164 16.07 -15.84 -3.23
CA THR A 164 16.52 -17.14 -2.69
C THR A 164 18.00 -17.29 -3.02
N ARG A 165 18.85 -17.20 -2.00
CA ARG A 165 20.25 -17.61 -2.12
C ARG A 165 20.23 -19.15 -2.23
N HIS A 166 20.28 -19.64 -3.44
CA HIS A 166 20.73 -20.97 -3.78
C HIS A 166 22.11 -20.89 -4.39
#